data_5c4e7350374c13aa1479d580de5df20e
#
_entry.id   5c4e7350374c13aa1479d580de5df20e
#
_cell.length_a   1.000
_cell.length_b   1.000
_cell.length_c   1.000
_cell.angle_alpha   90.00
_cell.angle_beta   90.00
_cell.angle_gamma   90.00
#
_symmetry.space_group_name_H-M   'P 1'
#
loop_
_entity.id
_entity.type
_entity.pdbx_description
1 polymer ?
#
loop_
_entity_poly.entity_id
_entity_poly.type
_entity_poly.pdbx_seq_one_letter_code
_entity_poly.pdbx_strand_id
1 'polypeptide(L)'
;HQRGIGVILDFVPAHFPTDAHALGDFDGTHLFEHADPRRGFHPDWTSYIFNYARHEVRSFLTSSAMSWLDRFHIDGLRVDGVASMLYRDYSRKPGEWVPNEDGSNHDRDAISWLQDFNTAVYREYPDVQTYAEESTSWAGVSRPVESGGLGFGFKWDMGWMHDTLKYLS
;
A
#
# COMPACT_ATOMS: atom_id res chain seq x y z
N HIS A 1 5.25 -25.19 -2.01
CA HIS A 1 4.04 -25.95 -1.58
C HIS A 1 4.31 -27.46 -1.48
N GLN A 2 5.05 -28.07 -2.40
CA GLN A 2 5.38 -29.52 -2.33
C GLN A 2 6.09 -29.96 -1.04
N ARG A 3 6.69 -29.02 -0.31
CA ARG A 3 7.36 -29.24 0.98
C ARG A 3 6.56 -28.76 2.17
N GLY A 4 5.30 -28.38 1.99
CA GLY A 4 4.44 -27.83 3.04
C GLY A 4 4.85 -26.42 3.50
N ILE A 5 5.51 -25.65 2.64
CA ILE A 5 5.96 -24.27 2.92
C ILE A 5 5.06 -23.31 2.15
N GLY A 6 4.45 -22.36 2.86
CA GLY A 6 3.71 -21.24 2.27
C GLY A 6 4.64 -20.15 1.74
N VAL A 7 4.16 -19.38 0.78
CA VAL A 7 4.91 -18.29 0.13
C VAL A 7 4.16 -16.98 0.33
N ILE A 8 4.81 -16.00 0.93
CA ILE A 8 4.31 -14.63 1.05
C ILE A 8 5.03 -13.77 0.01
N LEU A 9 4.25 -13.10 -0.84
CA LEU A 9 4.77 -12.15 -1.82
C LEU A 9 4.84 -10.76 -1.20
N ASP A 10 5.97 -10.09 -1.43
CA ASP A 10 6.12 -8.67 -1.13
C ASP A 10 5.43 -7.84 -2.24
N PHE A 11 4.26 -7.32 -1.94
CA PHE A 11 3.43 -6.57 -2.86
C PHE A 11 3.55 -5.07 -2.58
N VAL A 12 3.99 -4.30 -3.57
CA VAL A 12 4.34 -2.88 -3.43
C VAL A 12 3.36 -1.98 -4.19
N PRO A 13 2.16 -1.72 -3.65
CA PRO A 13 1.20 -0.81 -4.26
C PRO A 13 1.40 0.65 -3.85
N ALA A 14 2.35 0.96 -2.95
CA ALA A 14 2.57 2.29 -2.42
C ALA A 14 3.24 3.23 -3.43
N HIS A 15 4.19 2.69 -4.20
CA HIS A 15 5.01 3.49 -5.10
C HIS A 15 5.58 2.65 -6.25
N PHE A 16 6.15 3.32 -7.26
CA PHE A 16 6.80 2.68 -8.40
C PHE A 16 7.99 3.51 -8.89
N PRO A 17 8.97 2.90 -9.60
CA PRO A 17 10.20 3.57 -10.01
C PRO A 17 9.96 4.67 -11.03
N THR A 18 10.89 5.63 -11.08
CA THR A 18 10.89 6.78 -12.00
C THR A 18 11.67 6.53 -13.29
N ASP A 19 12.11 5.29 -13.54
CA ASP A 19 12.85 4.94 -14.74
C ASP A 19 12.04 5.21 -15.99
N ALA A 20 12.71 5.63 -17.08
CA ALA A 20 12.06 6.02 -18.34
C ALA A 20 11.26 4.88 -19.02
N HIS A 21 11.49 3.64 -18.63
CA HIS A 21 10.78 2.45 -19.13
C HIS A 21 9.73 1.92 -18.14
N ALA A 22 9.52 2.63 -17.01
CA ALA A 22 8.52 2.28 -16.00
C ALA A 22 7.13 2.87 -16.34
N LEU A 23 6.27 2.98 -15.33
CA LEU A 23 4.88 3.41 -15.51
C LEU A 23 4.69 4.93 -15.51
N GLY A 24 5.72 5.71 -15.13
CA GLY A 24 5.64 7.18 -15.11
C GLY A 24 5.44 7.75 -16.52
N ASP A 25 4.54 8.71 -16.66
CA ASP A 25 4.16 9.32 -17.94
C ASP A 25 3.86 8.27 -19.05
N PHE A 26 3.24 7.16 -18.67
CA PHE A 26 3.13 5.91 -19.46
C PHE A 26 2.60 6.11 -20.88
N ASP A 27 1.61 6.94 -21.06
CA ASP A 27 0.99 7.28 -22.33
C ASP A 27 1.25 8.74 -22.78
N GLY A 28 2.28 9.35 -22.20
CA GLY A 28 2.58 10.78 -22.35
C GLY A 28 1.75 11.67 -21.42
N THR A 29 1.04 11.07 -20.47
CA THR A 29 0.30 11.75 -19.40
C THR A 29 0.58 11.10 -18.04
N HIS A 30 0.17 11.75 -16.96
CA HIS A 30 0.23 11.18 -15.62
C HIS A 30 -0.90 10.17 -15.39
N LEU A 31 -0.79 8.99 -16.03
CA LEU A 31 -1.81 7.95 -15.98
C LEU A 31 -1.86 7.27 -14.60
N PHE A 32 -0.69 6.85 -14.09
CA PHE A 32 -0.59 6.08 -12.85
C PHE A 32 -0.32 6.95 -11.63
N GLU A 33 0.33 8.10 -11.79
CA GLU A 33 0.68 9.04 -10.72
C GLU A 33 -0.18 10.31 -10.76
N HIS A 34 -0.02 11.16 -9.72
CA HIS A 34 -0.56 12.52 -9.76
C HIS A 34 0.41 13.47 -10.48
N ALA A 35 -0.11 14.41 -11.27
CA ALA A 35 0.66 15.48 -11.91
C ALA A 35 1.32 16.43 -10.88
N ASP A 36 0.68 16.67 -9.74
CA ASP A 36 1.27 17.46 -8.65
C ASP A 36 2.27 16.61 -7.86
N PRO A 37 3.59 16.94 -7.88
CA PRO A 37 4.60 16.15 -7.18
C PRO A 37 4.42 16.11 -5.66
N ARG A 38 3.68 17.06 -5.08
CA ARG A 38 3.32 17.02 -3.65
C ARG A 38 2.35 15.88 -3.31
N ARG A 39 1.78 15.22 -4.32
CA ARG A 39 0.92 14.05 -4.20
C ARG A 39 1.47 12.84 -4.94
N GLY A 40 2.18 13.06 -6.05
CA GLY A 40 2.58 12.02 -7.00
C GLY A 40 4.03 11.57 -6.88
N PHE A 41 4.85 12.18 -6.01
CA PHE A 41 6.27 11.85 -5.90
C PHE A 41 6.71 11.69 -4.44
N HIS A 42 7.45 10.62 -4.15
CA HIS A 42 7.97 10.33 -2.82
C HIS A 42 9.43 10.81 -2.70
N PRO A 43 9.71 11.84 -1.89
CA PRO A 43 11.05 12.45 -1.87
C PRO A 43 12.13 11.52 -1.30
N ASP A 44 11.82 10.72 -0.26
CA ASP A 44 12.81 9.85 0.39
C ASP A 44 13.25 8.68 -0.49
N TRP A 45 12.33 8.16 -1.31
CA TRP A 45 12.58 6.98 -2.15
C TRP A 45 12.77 7.33 -3.62
N THR A 46 12.66 8.62 -3.99
CA THR A 46 12.74 9.09 -5.39
C THR A 46 11.86 8.27 -6.33
N SER A 47 10.64 7.99 -5.91
CA SER A 47 9.68 7.14 -6.61
C SER A 47 8.37 7.87 -6.83
N TYR A 48 7.59 7.45 -7.83
CA TYR A 48 6.22 7.93 -8.03
C TYR A 48 5.26 7.24 -7.06
N ILE A 49 4.18 7.98 -6.70
CA ILE A 49 3.07 7.49 -5.87
C ILE A 49 1.86 7.23 -6.77
N PHE A 50 1.25 6.07 -6.63
CA PHE A 50 0.04 5.72 -7.38
C PHE A 50 -1.13 6.67 -7.06
N ASN A 51 -1.89 7.02 -8.10
CA ASN A 51 -3.08 7.85 -7.97
C ASN A 51 -4.32 6.98 -7.66
N TYR A 52 -4.57 6.72 -6.39
CA TYR A 52 -5.68 5.86 -5.93
C TYR A 52 -7.07 6.47 -6.17
N ALA A 53 -7.17 7.75 -6.56
CA ALA A 53 -8.43 8.36 -6.96
C ALA A 53 -8.92 7.87 -8.33
N ARG A 54 -8.02 7.30 -9.17
CA ARG A 54 -8.36 6.79 -10.50
C ARG A 54 -8.81 5.35 -10.45
N HIS A 55 -9.97 5.07 -11.01
CA HIS A 55 -10.50 3.69 -11.06
C HIS A 55 -9.62 2.73 -11.84
N GLU A 56 -8.96 3.20 -12.90
CA GLU A 56 -8.04 2.43 -13.72
C GLU A 56 -6.82 1.97 -12.91
N VAL A 57 -6.26 2.87 -12.08
CA VAL A 57 -5.13 2.56 -11.20
C VAL A 57 -5.54 1.57 -10.10
N ARG A 58 -6.70 1.78 -9.48
CA ARG A 58 -7.26 0.84 -8.49
C ARG A 58 -7.47 -0.54 -9.10
N SER A 59 -8.04 -0.60 -10.31
CA SER A 59 -8.25 -1.85 -11.05
C SER A 59 -6.92 -2.54 -11.37
N PHE A 60 -5.93 -1.79 -11.87
CA PHE A 60 -4.59 -2.30 -12.16
C PHE A 60 -3.94 -2.94 -10.93
N LEU A 61 -3.89 -2.23 -9.80
CA LEU A 61 -3.29 -2.71 -8.56
C LEU A 61 -4.02 -3.94 -8.01
N THR A 62 -5.35 -3.90 -7.98
CA THR A 62 -6.15 -5.05 -7.50
C THR A 62 -5.97 -6.26 -8.43
N SER A 63 -6.00 -6.06 -9.75
CA SER A 63 -5.80 -7.16 -10.72
C SER A 63 -4.40 -7.75 -10.64
N SER A 64 -3.39 -6.93 -10.37
CA SER A 64 -2.01 -7.39 -10.12
C SER A 64 -1.97 -8.35 -8.93
N ALA A 65 -2.53 -7.96 -7.79
CA ALA A 65 -2.59 -8.81 -6.61
C ALA A 65 -3.34 -10.12 -6.88
N MET A 66 -4.53 -10.04 -7.49
CA MET A 66 -5.34 -11.22 -7.84
C MET A 66 -4.61 -12.15 -8.80
N SER A 67 -3.82 -11.61 -9.74
CA SER A 67 -3.01 -12.43 -10.67
C SER A 67 -1.95 -13.27 -9.95
N TRP A 68 -1.32 -12.73 -8.90
CA TRP A 68 -0.38 -13.48 -8.08
C TRP A 68 -1.06 -14.61 -7.31
N LEU A 69 -2.25 -14.36 -6.77
CA LEU A 69 -3.01 -15.37 -6.04
C LEU A 69 -3.54 -16.46 -6.98
N ASP A 70 -4.13 -16.08 -8.12
CA ASP A 70 -4.75 -16.99 -9.07
C ASP A 70 -3.74 -17.85 -9.83
N ARG A 71 -2.71 -17.21 -10.40
CA ARG A 71 -1.77 -17.88 -11.32
C ARG A 71 -0.59 -18.53 -10.63
N PHE A 72 -0.12 -17.93 -9.55
CA PHE A 72 1.09 -18.37 -8.85
C PHE A 72 0.79 -19.02 -7.51
N HIS A 73 -0.49 -19.01 -7.08
CA HIS A 73 -0.96 -19.64 -5.84
C HIS A 73 -0.17 -19.17 -4.60
N ILE A 74 0.10 -17.86 -4.53
CA ILE A 74 0.75 -17.24 -3.37
C ILE A 74 -0.18 -17.34 -2.16
N ASP A 75 0.35 -17.71 -0.98
CA ASP A 75 -0.42 -17.93 0.25
C ASP A 75 -0.65 -16.65 1.04
N GLY A 76 0.11 -15.60 0.76
CA GLY A 76 -0.06 -14.32 1.43
C GLY A 76 0.54 -13.15 0.67
N LEU A 77 0.00 -11.97 0.91
CA LEU A 77 0.48 -10.71 0.36
C LEU A 77 0.94 -9.79 1.49
N ARG A 78 2.22 -9.47 1.55
CA ARG A 78 2.74 -8.41 2.42
C ARG A 78 2.72 -7.10 1.66
N VAL A 79 1.90 -6.17 2.12
CA VAL A 79 1.75 -4.84 1.51
C VAL A 79 2.78 -3.90 2.10
N ASP A 80 3.70 -3.47 1.24
CA ASP A 80 4.80 -2.58 1.59
C ASP A 80 4.32 -1.14 1.75
N GLY A 81 4.94 -0.42 2.71
CA GLY A 81 4.82 1.03 2.84
C GLY A 81 3.42 1.56 3.15
N VAL A 82 2.57 0.80 3.83
CA VAL A 82 1.18 1.20 4.12
C VAL A 82 1.10 2.57 4.80
N ALA A 83 2.03 2.90 5.70
CA ALA A 83 2.09 4.22 6.34
C ALA A 83 2.17 5.36 5.31
N SER A 84 2.98 5.20 4.26
CA SER A 84 3.12 6.20 3.19
C SER A 84 1.87 6.38 2.36
N MET A 85 1.01 5.36 2.32
CA MET A 85 -0.28 5.41 1.62
C MET A 85 -1.36 6.11 2.46
N LEU A 86 -1.30 5.98 3.79
CA LEU A 86 -2.32 6.52 4.70
C LEU A 86 -2.21 8.03 4.89
N TYR A 87 -0.98 8.58 4.80
CA TYR A 87 -0.70 9.96 5.17
C TYR A 87 -0.10 10.76 4.00
N ARG A 88 -0.80 11.81 3.57
CA ARG A 88 -0.34 12.73 2.51
C ARG A 88 0.92 13.51 2.88
N ASP A 89 1.17 13.69 4.16
CA ASP A 89 2.33 14.38 4.72
C ASP A 89 3.47 13.43 5.12
N TYR A 90 3.37 12.14 4.78
CA TYR A 90 4.41 11.17 5.08
C TYR A 90 5.77 11.63 4.54
N SER A 91 6.78 11.74 5.43
CA SER A 91 8.13 12.23 5.12
C SER A 91 8.19 13.62 4.45
N ARG A 92 7.22 14.49 4.71
CA ARG A 92 7.14 15.83 4.11
C ARG A 92 7.09 16.91 5.19
N LYS A 93 7.67 18.06 4.87
CA LYS A 93 7.59 19.25 5.71
C LYS A 93 6.27 20.02 5.46
N PRO A 94 5.89 20.92 6.37
CA PRO A 94 4.79 21.84 6.11
C PRO A 94 4.97 22.59 4.79
N GLY A 95 3.94 22.58 3.94
CA GLY A 95 3.95 23.18 2.59
C GLY A 95 4.43 22.26 1.46
N GLU A 96 5.00 21.07 1.77
CA GLU A 96 5.46 20.11 0.78
C GLU A 96 4.39 19.05 0.41
N TRP A 97 3.19 19.17 0.95
CA TRP A 97 2.07 18.28 0.68
C TRP A 97 0.75 19.04 0.53
N VAL A 98 -0.27 18.36 0.01
CA VAL A 98 -1.59 18.96 -0.24
C VAL A 98 -2.59 18.37 0.76
N PRO A 99 -3.10 19.16 1.73
CA PRO A 99 -4.12 18.70 2.67
C PRO A 99 -5.44 18.39 1.96
N ASN A 100 -6.32 17.67 2.64
CA ASN A 100 -7.72 17.59 2.25
C ASN A 100 -8.41 18.96 2.44
N GLU A 101 -9.62 19.13 1.90
CA GLU A 101 -10.41 20.37 2.03
C GLU A 101 -10.67 20.76 3.50
N ASP A 102 -10.76 19.78 4.39
CA ASP A 102 -10.91 19.97 5.85
C ASP A 102 -9.58 20.15 6.60
N GLY A 103 -8.46 20.24 5.88
CA GLY A 103 -7.12 20.40 6.44
C GLY A 103 -6.48 19.09 6.93
N SER A 104 -7.17 17.96 6.87
CA SER A 104 -6.63 16.67 7.32
C SER A 104 -5.58 16.12 6.35
N ASN A 105 -4.71 15.23 6.86
CA ASN A 105 -3.59 14.63 6.16
C ASN A 105 -3.83 13.19 5.68
N HIS A 106 -4.96 12.59 5.99
CA HIS A 106 -5.26 11.22 5.58
C HIS A 106 -5.54 11.12 4.08
N ASP A 107 -4.89 10.19 3.37
CA ASP A 107 -5.24 9.92 1.97
C ASP A 107 -6.46 9.01 1.89
N ARG A 108 -7.64 9.64 1.74
CA ARG A 108 -8.93 8.95 1.73
C ARG A 108 -9.09 7.99 0.54
N ASP A 109 -8.44 8.31 -0.58
CA ASP A 109 -8.49 7.48 -1.79
C ASP A 109 -7.69 6.19 -1.57
N ALA A 110 -6.49 6.30 -0.99
CA ALA A 110 -5.66 5.16 -0.63
C ALA A 110 -6.32 4.29 0.46
N ILE A 111 -6.88 4.90 1.49
CA ILE A 111 -7.60 4.19 2.56
C ILE A 111 -8.77 3.39 1.98
N SER A 112 -9.59 4.02 1.15
CA SER A 112 -10.71 3.35 0.50
C SER A 112 -10.24 2.20 -0.40
N TRP A 113 -9.14 2.41 -1.15
CA TRP A 113 -8.58 1.34 -1.98
C TRP A 113 -8.08 0.16 -1.14
N LEU A 114 -7.38 0.40 -0.03
CA LEU A 114 -6.91 -0.67 0.88
C LEU A 114 -8.07 -1.49 1.45
N GLN A 115 -9.17 -0.84 1.79
CA GLN A 115 -10.39 -1.50 2.27
C GLN A 115 -11.03 -2.38 1.18
N ASP A 116 -11.17 -1.85 -0.04
CA ASP A 116 -11.70 -2.59 -1.19
C ASP A 116 -10.79 -3.75 -1.57
N PHE A 117 -9.46 -3.54 -1.55
CA PHE A 117 -8.45 -4.55 -1.81
C PHE A 117 -8.57 -5.73 -0.85
N ASN A 118 -8.54 -5.49 0.47
CA ASN A 118 -8.66 -6.55 1.47
C ASN A 118 -10.01 -7.26 1.38
N THR A 119 -11.09 -6.52 1.16
CA THR A 119 -12.43 -7.10 0.95
C THR A 119 -12.45 -8.03 -0.26
N ALA A 120 -11.85 -7.61 -1.39
CA ALA A 120 -11.79 -8.41 -2.59
C ALA A 120 -10.92 -9.66 -2.41
N VAL A 121 -9.74 -9.53 -1.79
CA VAL A 121 -8.85 -10.66 -1.52
C VAL A 121 -9.56 -11.73 -0.68
N TYR A 122 -10.13 -11.36 0.45
CA TYR A 122 -10.78 -12.34 1.35
C TYR A 122 -12.10 -12.90 0.81
N ARG A 123 -12.77 -12.18 -0.08
CA ARG A 123 -13.95 -12.71 -0.76
C ARG A 123 -13.60 -13.81 -1.76
N GLU A 124 -12.54 -13.62 -2.55
CA GLU A 124 -12.16 -14.55 -3.62
C GLU A 124 -11.19 -15.65 -3.12
N TYR A 125 -10.36 -15.34 -2.13
CA TYR A 125 -9.33 -16.22 -1.59
C TYR A 125 -9.34 -16.21 -0.05
N PRO A 126 -10.35 -16.83 0.61
CA PRO A 126 -10.56 -16.74 2.05
C PRO A 126 -9.42 -17.37 2.88
N ASP A 127 -8.62 -18.27 2.30
CA ASP A 127 -7.50 -18.94 2.97
C ASP A 127 -6.18 -18.17 2.86
N VAL A 128 -6.13 -17.10 2.04
CA VAL A 128 -4.95 -16.26 1.88
C VAL A 128 -4.87 -15.25 3.01
N GLN A 129 -3.67 -14.81 3.35
CA GLN A 129 -3.45 -13.78 4.37
C GLN A 129 -2.87 -12.50 3.79
N THR A 130 -3.33 -11.34 4.30
CA THR A 130 -2.74 -10.04 3.99
C THR A 130 -2.02 -9.48 5.22
N TYR A 131 -0.82 -8.96 4.99
CA TYR A 131 0.06 -8.42 6.03
C TYR A 131 0.38 -6.96 5.71
N ALA A 132 0.10 -6.05 6.64
CA ALA A 132 0.48 -4.64 6.49
C ALA A 132 1.87 -4.38 7.05
N GLU A 133 2.77 -3.82 6.24
CA GLU A 133 3.93 -3.10 6.76
C GLU A 133 3.49 -1.66 7.06
N GLU A 134 3.10 -1.42 8.31
CA GLU A 134 2.59 -0.14 8.79
C GLU A 134 3.29 0.22 10.10
N SER A 135 4.11 1.28 10.07
CA SER A 135 5.02 1.66 11.16
C SER A 135 4.48 2.74 12.09
N THR A 136 3.25 3.21 11.85
CA THR A 136 2.64 4.29 12.65
C THR A 136 1.65 3.75 13.69
N SER A 137 1.03 4.67 14.41
CA SER A 137 -0.03 4.39 15.39
C SER A 137 -1.44 4.35 14.77
N TRP A 138 -1.57 4.10 13.46
CA TRP A 138 -2.88 4.02 12.81
C TRP A 138 -3.77 2.98 13.49
N ALA A 139 -4.93 3.42 13.95
CA ALA A 139 -5.87 2.54 14.65
C ALA A 139 -6.62 1.64 13.67
N GLY A 140 -6.68 0.33 13.96
CA GLY A 140 -7.55 -0.59 13.21
C GLY A 140 -6.97 -1.07 11.88
N VAL A 141 -5.64 -1.16 11.72
CA VAL A 141 -5.00 -1.78 10.54
C VAL A 141 -5.58 -3.18 10.27
N SER A 142 -5.63 -4.01 11.30
CA SER A 142 -6.19 -5.38 11.24
C SER A 142 -7.62 -5.51 11.75
N ARG A 143 -8.34 -4.39 11.89
CA ARG A 143 -9.77 -4.42 12.20
C ARG A 143 -10.56 -4.66 10.92
N PRO A 144 -11.66 -5.41 10.96
CA PRO A 144 -12.56 -5.60 9.82
C PRO A 144 -13.04 -4.28 9.20
N VAL A 145 -13.22 -4.28 7.89
CA VAL A 145 -13.63 -3.07 7.13
C VAL A 145 -14.99 -2.56 7.58
N GLU A 146 -15.94 -3.44 7.83
CA GLU A 146 -17.28 -3.11 8.33
C GLU A 146 -17.28 -2.46 9.73
N SER A 147 -16.18 -2.61 10.46
CA SER A 147 -15.94 -1.95 11.76
C SER A 147 -15.04 -0.71 11.65
N GLY A 148 -14.81 -0.21 10.43
CA GLY A 148 -14.02 0.98 10.14
C GLY A 148 -12.51 0.75 10.11
N GLY A 149 -12.05 -0.52 10.01
CA GLY A 149 -10.65 -0.86 9.86
C GLY A 149 -10.18 -0.91 8.41
N LEU A 150 -8.90 -1.26 8.20
CA LEU A 150 -8.34 -1.46 6.86
C LEU A 150 -8.53 -2.90 6.33
N GLY A 151 -8.90 -3.84 7.19
CA GLY A 151 -9.22 -5.21 6.81
C GLY A 151 -8.03 -6.15 6.63
N PHE A 152 -6.80 -5.76 7.00
CA PHE A 152 -5.66 -6.67 6.96
C PHE A 152 -5.81 -7.81 7.98
N GLY A 153 -5.33 -9.01 7.64
CA GLY A 153 -5.25 -10.11 8.59
C GLY A 153 -4.22 -9.87 9.67
N PHE A 154 -3.08 -9.28 9.29
CA PHE A 154 -1.94 -9.03 10.18
C PHE A 154 -1.31 -7.67 9.95
N LYS A 155 -0.64 -7.17 10.99
CA LYS A 155 0.29 -6.04 10.94
C LYS A 155 1.64 -6.49 11.45
N TRP A 156 2.73 -6.12 10.78
CA TRP A 156 4.07 -6.37 11.27
C TRP A 156 4.36 -5.56 12.53
N ASP A 157 4.96 -6.22 13.52
CA ASP A 157 5.40 -5.56 14.76
C ASP A 157 6.75 -4.87 14.53
N MET A 158 6.67 -3.62 14.07
CA MET A 158 7.86 -2.80 13.83
C MET A 158 8.56 -2.40 15.16
N GLY A 159 7.84 -2.33 16.26
CA GLY A 159 8.40 -2.11 17.60
C GLY A 159 9.33 -3.24 18.00
N TRP A 160 8.87 -4.47 17.86
CA TRP A 160 9.70 -5.67 18.11
C TRP A 160 10.97 -5.68 17.25
N MET A 161 10.87 -5.33 15.97
CA MET A 161 12.02 -5.23 15.08
C MET A 161 13.05 -4.21 15.59
N HIS A 162 12.63 -3.00 15.92
CA HIS A 162 13.51 -1.95 16.44
C HIS A 162 14.19 -2.34 17.76
N ASP A 163 13.43 -2.91 18.68
CA ASP A 163 13.96 -3.34 19.98
C ASP A 163 14.97 -4.50 19.83
N THR A 164 14.67 -5.44 18.94
CA THR A 164 15.58 -6.56 18.62
C THR A 164 16.89 -6.07 18.02
N LEU A 165 16.83 -5.19 17.01
CA LEU A 165 18.02 -4.62 16.39
C LEU A 165 18.86 -3.82 17.40
N LYS A 166 18.22 -3.05 18.25
CA LYS A 166 18.91 -2.32 19.34
C LYS A 166 19.55 -3.23 20.36
N TYR A 167 18.92 -4.37 20.67
CA TYR A 167 19.50 -5.38 21.58
C TYR A 167 20.72 -6.08 21.00
N LEU A 168 20.75 -6.30 19.67
CA LEU A 168 21.83 -7.00 18.98
C LEU A 168 23.00 -6.07 18.57
N SER A 169 22.86 -4.75 18.64
CA SER A 169 23.90 -3.76 18.31
C SER A 169 24.74 -3.39 19.53
#